data_9e64bc5684f6a28f3ac3bc2447ff3df7
#
_entry.id   9e64bc5684f6a28f3ac3bc2447ff3df7
#
_cell.length_a   1.000
_cell.length_b   1.000
_cell.length_c   1.000
_cell.angle_alpha   90.00
_cell.angle_beta   90.00
_cell.angle_gamma   90.00
#
_symmetry.space_group_name_H-M   'P 1'
#
loop_
_entity.id
_entity.type
_entity.pdbx_description
1 polymer ?
#
loop_
_entity_poly.entity_id
_entity_poly.type
_entity_poly.pdbx_seq_one_letter_code
_entity_poly.pdbx_strand_id
1 'polypeptide(L)'
;MSDCKSQYGIIGKPLGHSFSEQYFTDKFALEHVPATYQALQIDAIEEVLPLLQILDGMNVTYPYKEEIIPYLTALDETARAIGAVNVVHHGKGYNTDWIGFRDSLMPLIQ
;
A
#
# COMPACT_ATOMS: atom_id res chain seq x y z
N MET A 1 -24.40 3.27 7.37
CA MET A 1 -24.07 3.32 7.11
C MET A 1 -23.53 3.42 6.11
N SER A 2 -23.70 3.25 5.59
CA SER A 2 -23.44 3.38 4.41
C SER A 2 -22.40 4.21 4.02
N ASP A 3 -22.01 4.91 4.66
CA ASP A 3 -21.07 5.78 4.34
C ASP A 3 -19.73 5.30 4.47
N CYS A 4 -19.49 4.05 4.21
CA CYS A 4 -18.20 3.45 4.30
C CYS A 4 -17.35 3.93 3.18
N LYS A 5 -16.60 4.99 3.40
CA LYS A 5 -15.55 5.35 2.49
C LYS A 5 -14.43 4.37 2.66
N SER A 6 -13.88 3.89 1.54
CA SER A 6 -12.68 3.08 1.59
C SER A 6 -11.50 3.94 2.03
N GLN A 7 -10.63 3.38 2.85
CA GLN A 7 -9.49 4.12 3.39
C GLN A 7 -8.21 3.46 2.95
N TYR A 8 -7.34 4.26 2.35
CA TYR A 8 -6.05 3.79 1.86
C TYR A 8 -4.94 4.69 2.40
N GLY A 9 -3.72 4.22 2.35
CA GLY A 9 -2.62 5.04 2.80
C GLY A 9 -1.27 4.50 2.40
N ILE A 10 -0.23 5.22 2.77
CA ILE A 10 1.14 4.77 2.58
C ILE A 10 1.85 4.91 3.92
N ILE A 11 2.59 3.87 4.31
CA ILE A 11 3.43 3.93 5.51
C ILE A 11 4.89 3.90 5.11
N GLY A 12 5.69 4.59 5.90
CA GLY A 12 7.13 4.67 5.68
C GLY A 12 7.73 5.71 6.60
N LYS A 13 9.03 5.94 6.45
CA LYS A 13 9.75 6.98 7.20
C LYS A 13 11.07 7.25 6.54
N PRO A 14 11.35 8.51 6.18
CA PRO A 14 10.45 9.66 6.26
C PRO A 14 9.51 9.69 5.06
N LEU A 15 8.34 10.28 5.23
CA LEU A 15 7.39 10.39 4.12
C LEU A 15 7.34 11.79 3.53
N GLY A 16 7.66 12.82 4.32
CA GLY A 16 7.65 14.18 3.85
C GLY A 16 6.38 14.52 3.07
N HIS A 17 6.55 15.20 1.95
CA HIS A 17 5.42 15.45 1.05
C HIS A 17 5.19 14.20 0.22
N SER A 18 4.03 13.62 0.34
CA SER A 18 3.74 12.39 -0.36
C SER A 18 3.09 12.69 -1.70
N PHE A 19 3.82 12.41 -2.77
CA PHE A 19 3.26 12.50 -4.11
C PHE A 19 2.06 11.56 -4.24
N SER A 20 2.16 10.38 -3.64
CA SER A 20 1.07 9.40 -3.72
C SER A 20 -0.19 9.89 -3.04
N GLU A 21 -0.05 10.56 -1.88
CA GLU A 21 -1.20 11.09 -1.17
C GLU A 21 -1.94 12.10 -2.03
N GLN A 22 -1.23 13.04 -2.62
CA GLN A 22 -1.83 14.07 -3.45
C GLN A 22 -2.45 13.44 -4.70
N TYR A 23 -1.70 12.56 -5.35
CA TYR A 23 -2.15 11.92 -6.57
C TYR A 23 -3.47 11.18 -6.38
N PHE A 24 -3.52 10.32 -5.36
CA PHE A 24 -4.72 9.50 -5.14
C PHE A 24 -5.88 10.33 -4.60
N THR A 25 -5.60 11.34 -3.79
CA THR A 25 -6.66 12.22 -3.31
C THR A 25 -7.33 12.91 -4.48
N ASP A 26 -6.53 13.46 -5.39
CA ASP A 26 -7.06 14.14 -6.56
C ASP A 26 -7.78 13.19 -7.49
N LYS A 27 -7.23 12.01 -7.68
CA LYS A 27 -7.82 11.01 -8.56
C LYS A 27 -9.17 10.52 -8.03
N PHE A 28 -9.26 10.26 -6.74
CA PHE A 28 -10.52 9.84 -6.14
C PHE A 28 -11.58 10.92 -6.27
N ALA A 29 -11.19 12.17 -6.05
CA ALA A 29 -12.13 13.27 -6.17
C ALA A 29 -12.61 13.43 -7.61
N LEU A 30 -11.69 13.35 -8.55
CA LEU A 30 -12.00 13.52 -9.96
C LEU A 30 -12.92 12.42 -10.49
N GLU A 31 -12.72 11.19 -10.01
CA GLU A 31 -13.49 10.05 -10.46
C GLU A 31 -14.72 9.78 -9.57
N HIS A 32 -14.95 10.65 -8.59
CA HIS A 32 -16.06 10.50 -7.65
C HIS A 32 -16.03 9.17 -6.89
N VAL A 33 -14.83 8.70 -6.57
CA VAL A 33 -14.67 7.47 -5.79
C VAL A 33 -14.72 7.84 -4.31
N PRO A 34 -15.60 7.18 -3.51
CA PRO A 34 -15.69 7.49 -2.08
C PRO A 34 -14.55 6.81 -1.32
N ALA A 35 -13.38 7.41 -1.41
CA ALA A 35 -12.19 6.86 -0.78
C ALA A 35 -11.27 7.98 -0.32
N THR A 36 -10.42 7.66 0.65
CA THR A 36 -9.42 8.59 1.16
C THR A 36 -8.05 7.94 1.07
N TYR A 37 -7.01 8.76 0.98
CA TYR A 37 -5.63 8.28 0.94
C TYR A 37 -4.79 9.19 1.82
N GLN A 38 -4.04 8.60 2.73
CA GLN A 38 -3.24 9.36 3.69
C GLN A 38 -1.80 8.90 3.72
N ALA A 39 -0.90 9.84 3.92
CA ALA A 39 0.50 9.51 4.19
C ALA A 39 0.65 9.36 5.70
N LEU A 40 1.06 8.18 6.14
CA LEU A 40 1.12 7.82 7.55
C LEU A 40 2.55 7.47 7.93
N GLN A 41 3.29 8.46 8.40
CA GLN A 41 4.64 8.20 8.85
C GLN A 41 4.60 7.55 10.21
N ILE A 42 5.17 6.36 10.33
CA ILE A 42 5.24 5.66 11.60
C ILE A 42 6.71 5.52 12.00
N ASP A 43 6.94 5.54 13.30
CA ASP A 43 8.31 5.48 13.84
C ASP A 43 8.76 4.06 14.13
N ALA A 44 7.83 3.15 14.26
CA ALA A 44 8.13 1.75 14.52
C ALA A 44 7.09 0.88 13.82
N ILE A 45 7.53 -0.31 13.36
CA ILE A 45 6.64 -1.18 12.60
C ILE A 45 5.41 -1.62 13.39
N GLU A 46 5.52 -1.70 14.70
CA GLU A 46 4.39 -2.11 15.55
C GLU A 46 3.19 -1.19 15.39
N GLU A 47 3.41 0.05 14.99
CA GLU A 47 2.32 0.99 14.80
C GLU A 47 1.42 0.62 13.62
N VAL A 48 1.84 -0.35 12.82
CA VAL A 48 1.03 -0.80 11.68
C VAL A 48 -0.19 -1.60 12.13
N LEU A 49 -0.15 -2.20 13.32
CA LEU A 49 -1.24 -3.08 13.76
C LEU A 49 -2.63 -2.45 13.70
N PRO A 50 -2.85 -1.26 14.29
CA PRO A 50 -4.17 -0.67 14.17
C PRO A 50 -4.50 -0.25 12.74
N LEU A 51 -3.48 0.11 11.95
CA LEU A 51 -3.69 0.53 10.58
C LEU A 51 -4.16 -0.61 9.71
N LEU A 52 -3.67 -1.83 9.97
CA LEU A 52 -4.09 -3.00 9.22
C LEU A 52 -5.58 -3.29 9.39
N GLN A 53 -6.17 -2.84 10.49
CA GLN A 53 -7.59 -3.05 10.73
C GLN A 53 -8.46 -1.93 10.18
N ILE A 54 -7.88 -0.75 10.03
CA ILE A 54 -8.62 0.42 9.60
C ILE A 54 -8.56 0.62 8.10
N LEU A 55 -7.38 0.40 7.51
CA LEU A 55 -7.18 0.66 6.09
C LEU A 55 -7.60 -0.52 5.24
N ASP A 56 -8.29 -0.25 4.17
CA ASP A 56 -8.66 -1.27 3.20
C ASP A 56 -7.44 -1.72 2.40
N GLY A 57 -6.51 -0.80 2.18
CA GLY A 57 -5.27 -1.12 1.52
C GLY A 57 -4.22 -0.09 1.87
N MET A 58 -2.95 -0.47 1.74
CA MET A 58 -1.87 0.47 1.97
C MET A 58 -0.66 0.13 1.13
N ASN A 59 0.07 1.17 0.78
CA ASN A 59 1.38 1.02 0.20
C ASN A 59 2.39 1.03 1.34
N VAL A 60 3.46 0.27 1.16
CA VAL A 60 4.52 0.19 2.16
C VAL A 60 5.83 0.58 1.49
N THR A 61 6.53 1.53 2.09
CA THR A 61 7.82 1.94 1.56
C THR A 61 8.88 1.85 2.64
N TYR A 62 10.09 2.27 2.30
CA TYR A 62 11.23 2.20 3.21
C TYR A 62 10.89 2.82 4.56
N PRO A 63 11.28 2.21 5.67
CA PRO A 63 12.12 0.99 5.76
C PRO A 63 11.30 -0.26 6.09
N TYR A 64 10.00 -0.28 5.85
CA TYR A 64 9.12 -1.29 6.39
C TYR A 64 8.72 -2.42 5.44
N LYS A 65 9.27 -2.46 4.23
CA LYS A 65 8.86 -3.46 3.25
C LYS A 65 9.12 -4.90 3.69
N GLU A 66 10.13 -5.13 4.51
CA GLU A 66 10.43 -6.45 5.04
C GLU A 66 9.88 -6.62 6.44
N GLU A 67 9.94 -5.56 7.24
CA GLU A 67 9.54 -5.64 8.64
C GLU A 67 8.06 -5.88 8.83
N ILE A 68 7.24 -5.54 7.83
CA ILE A 68 5.80 -5.70 7.94
C ILE A 68 5.37 -7.16 7.78
N ILE A 69 6.20 -8.00 7.18
CA ILE A 69 5.79 -9.38 6.85
C ILE A 69 5.24 -10.16 8.04
N PRO A 70 5.88 -10.13 9.23
CA PRO A 70 5.34 -10.90 10.36
C PRO A 70 3.95 -10.47 10.83
N TYR A 71 3.51 -9.29 10.40
CA TYR A 71 2.21 -8.76 10.83
C TYR A 71 1.09 -9.08 9.85
N LEU A 72 1.42 -9.74 8.74
CA LEU A 72 0.44 -10.04 7.70
C LEU A 72 -0.06 -11.47 7.83
N THR A 73 -1.27 -11.72 7.34
CA THR A 73 -1.86 -13.04 7.41
C THR A 73 -1.46 -13.93 6.24
N ALA A 74 -1.04 -13.32 5.13
CA ALA A 74 -0.66 -14.07 3.95
C ALA A 74 0.23 -13.22 3.05
N LEU A 75 0.93 -13.87 2.15
CA LEU A 75 1.75 -13.20 1.12
C LEU A 75 1.41 -13.81 -0.21
N ASP A 76 1.41 -12.99 -1.28
CA ASP A 76 1.28 -13.58 -2.60
C ASP A 76 2.63 -14.20 -2.99
N GLU A 77 2.66 -14.91 -4.10
CA GLU A 77 3.87 -15.63 -4.51
C GLU A 77 5.04 -14.69 -4.74
N THR A 78 4.79 -13.54 -5.33
CA THR A 78 5.85 -12.59 -5.64
C THR A 78 6.45 -12.00 -4.38
N ALA A 79 5.60 -11.60 -3.43
CA ALA A 79 6.09 -11.06 -2.17
C ALA A 79 6.89 -12.11 -1.40
N ARG A 80 6.42 -13.36 -1.43
CA ARG A 80 7.13 -14.45 -0.75
C ARG A 80 8.48 -14.70 -1.37
N ALA A 81 8.54 -14.72 -2.71
CA ALA A 81 9.78 -14.99 -3.41
C ALA A 81 10.80 -13.88 -3.21
N ILE A 82 10.34 -12.63 -3.20
CA ILE A 82 11.23 -11.47 -3.06
C ILE A 82 11.59 -11.24 -1.59
N GLY A 83 10.67 -11.57 -0.68
CA GLY A 83 10.89 -11.32 0.75
C GLY A 83 10.62 -9.89 1.15
N ALA A 84 9.76 -9.20 0.42
CA ALA A 84 9.42 -7.82 0.70
C ALA A 84 8.01 -7.52 0.20
N VAL A 85 7.33 -6.61 0.88
CA VAL A 85 5.94 -6.25 0.58
C VAL A 85 5.87 -4.75 0.34
N ASN A 86 5.25 -4.33 -0.74
CA ASN A 86 5.02 -2.90 -0.97
C ASN A 86 3.53 -2.55 -1.06
N VAL A 87 2.65 -3.52 -1.04
CA VAL A 87 1.20 -3.29 -1.01
C VAL A 87 0.58 -4.30 -0.07
N VAL A 88 -0.36 -3.83 0.76
CA VAL A 88 -1.14 -4.70 1.63
C VAL A 88 -2.61 -4.46 1.35
N HIS A 89 -3.37 -5.54 1.23
CA HIS A 89 -4.81 -5.44 1.03
C HIS A 89 -5.47 -6.55 1.86
N HIS A 90 -6.31 -6.14 2.80
CA HIS A 90 -7.00 -7.06 3.71
C HIS A 90 -6.04 -8.06 4.37
N GLY A 91 -4.92 -7.56 4.86
CA GLY A 91 -3.96 -8.38 5.59
C GLY A 91 -3.04 -9.22 4.74
N LYS A 92 -3.23 -9.22 3.43
CA LYS A 92 -2.36 -9.96 2.52
C LYS A 92 -1.36 -9.02 1.88
N GLY A 93 -0.11 -9.42 1.86
CA GLY A 93 0.96 -8.62 1.30
C GLY A 93 1.29 -9.02 -0.13
N TYR A 94 1.60 -8.02 -0.92
CA TYR A 94 1.94 -8.17 -2.34
C TYR A 94 3.21 -7.41 -2.63
N ASN A 95 3.92 -7.83 -3.67
CA ASN A 95 5.02 -7.04 -4.18
C ASN A 95 4.72 -6.72 -5.64
N THR A 96 4.38 -5.45 -5.87
CA THR A 96 4.02 -4.98 -7.20
C THR A 96 5.22 -4.38 -7.93
N ASP A 97 6.39 -4.32 -7.30
CA ASP A 97 7.58 -3.85 -7.98
C ASP A 97 7.86 -4.74 -9.19
N TRP A 98 7.76 -6.05 -9.01
CA TRP A 98 7.92 -6.99 -10.11
C TRP A 98 6.80 -6.83 -11.14
N ILE A 99 5.56 -6.68 -10.65
CA ILE A 99 4.41 -6.51 -11.54
C ILE A 99 4.54 -5.21 -12.31
N GLY A 100 4.96 -4.14 -11.64
CA GLY A 100 5.16 -2.86 -12.30
C GLY A 100 6.20 -2.93 -13.39
N PHE A 101 7.31 -3.63 -13.12
CA PHE A 101 8.35 -3.83 -14.11
C PHE A 101 7.81 -4.64 -15.29
N ARG A 102 7.12 -5.74 -15.00
CA ARG A 102 6.53 -6.58 -16.02
C ARG A 102 5.53 -5.80 -16.86
N ASP A 103 4.66 -5.04 -16.20
CA ASP A 103 3.60 -4.30 -16.87
C ASP A 103 4.16 -3.19 -17.76
N SER A 104 5.31 -2.62 -17.40
CA SER A 104 5.92 -1.62 -18.26
C SER A 104 6.44 -2.23 -19.55
N LEU A 105 6.68 -3.54 -19.56
CA LEU A 105 7.10 -4.25 -20.75
C LEU A 105 5.95 -4.91 -21.50
N MET A 106 4.87 -5.22 -20.81
CA MET A 106 3.76 -5.96 -21.40
C MET A 106 3.14 -5.30 -22.63
N PRO A 107 2.99 -3.96 -22.65
CA PRO A 107 2.49 -3.34 -23.87
C PRO A 107 3.38 -3.56 -25.08
N LEU A 108 4.65 -3.93 -24.85
CA LEU A 108 5.58 -4.17 -25.93
C LEU A 108 5.56 -5.63 -26.39
N ILE A 109 5.13 -6.54 -25.52
CA ILE A 109 5.21 -7.97 -25.80
C ILE A 109 3.87 -8.66 -25.88
N GLN A 110 2.80 -7.93 -25.63
CA GLN A 110 1.44 -8.48 -25.74
C GLN A 110 0.88 -8.24 -27.12
#